data_6d3f2efdd1bbbae6ab3a29fad46ec80e
#
_entry.id   6d3f2efdd1bbbae6ab3a29fad46ec80e
#
_cell.length_a   1.000
_cell.length_b   1.000
_cell.length_c   1.000
_cell.angle_alpha   90.00
_cell.angle_beta   90.00
_cell.angle_gamma   90.00
#
_symmetry.space_group_name_H-M   'P 1'
#
loop_
_entity.id
_entity.type
_entity.pdbx_description
1 polymer ?
#
loop_
_entity_poly.entity_id
_entity_poly.type
_entity_poly.pdbx_seq_one_letter_code
_entity_poly.pdbx_strand_id
1 'polypeptide(L)'
;MYMDKRDDYKQTIMNMETVLAKLLTLDHSMSEQQLDMQIPQLLEQIGEYTQSDRVYFFDWASPDCRIYRNTYEWCKEGVYSLQERMQKIYVQMIPCWQKRFEQGDCVWIANIDDVQNEMPFEYELLQMRGVHTAIVVPVMSQNHLNGFMGLDNPGTEFGQLAAKLLQDAGTHISYIREYHRTMQKERGQMKLLAQAFEEAQKAHVAKSEFLSRMSHNIRMPLNDIIGMMDISERSYEDIELMRANLVKTTTETNYLMKLLGDALEMCKLQDGSAVLVQEEFYMADVIAEMIAFAQARGEGKKITIAADIAENIRYSRVYGSPIHVRQMLEKILTNAIQYNRYEGMVKFKARIAMENVARVVYEFTIEDNGVGMEPEFIDHIFEPFVQEAMDVRSSYQGTGLGMTITKSILDLMDGNIRVESRKNAGSTFTVTIPFEKVARDEFEGNMQKGTVQPDVTNMRILLAEDNDINRDVRISLNDIIIIRLQGNCL
;
A
#
# COMPACT_ATOMS: atom_id res chain seq x y z
N MET A 1 -61.10 34.53 37.28
CA MET A 1 -60.34 35.09 36.11
C MET A 1 -58.90 35.52 36.45
N TYR A 2 -58.58 36.05 37.64
CA TYR A 2 -57.19 36.41 38.00
C TYR A 2 -56.35 35.24 38.61
N MET A 3 -57.00 34.26 39.21
CA MET A 3 -56.31 33.06 39.74
C MET A 3 -55.87 32.10 38.62
N ASP A 4 -56.65 31.93 37.59
CA ASP A 4 -56.41 31.05 36.48
C ASP A 4 -55.12 31.41 35.68
N LYS A 5 -54.93 32.71 35.44
CA LYS A 5 -53.71 33.18 34.72
C LYS A 5 -52.40 32.99 35.51
N ARG A 6 -52.46 32.95 36.83
CA ARG A 6 -51.26 32.80 37.68
C ARG A 6 -50.78 31.35 37.77
N ASP A 7 -51.73 30.45 37.72
CA ASP A 7 -51.42 29.00 37.74
C ASP A 7 -50.97 28.55 36.36
N ASP A 8 -51.52 29.09 35.29
CA ASP A 8 -51.08 28.88 33.90
C ASP A 8 -49.65 29.41 33.66
N TYR A 9 -49.32 30.58 34.20
CA TYR A 9 -47.97 31.13 34.14
C TYR A 9 -46.92 30.33 34.91
N LYS A 10 -47.30 29.79 36.08
CA LYS A 10 -46.43 28.86 36.87
C LYS A 10 -46.17 27.58 36.14
N GLN A 11 -47.20 26.99 35.51
CA GLN A 11 -47.08 25.78 34.74
C GLN A 11 -46.17 26.00 33.53
N THR A 12 -46.28 27.11 32.84
CA THR A 12 -45.41 27.50 31.69
C THR A 12 -43.96 27.61 32.11
N ILE A 13 -43.65 28.27 33.25
CA ILE A 13 -42.29 28.38 33.79
C ILE A 13 -41.73 26.99 34.14
N MET A 14 -42.53 26.17 34.81
CA MET A 14 -42.10 24.82 35.25
C MET A 14 -41.81 23.89 34.06
N ASN A 15 -42.58 23.98 32.99
CA ASN A 15 -42.35 23.24 31.76
C ASN A 15 -41.07 23.73 31.03
N MET A 16 -40.83 25.03 31.01
CA MET A 16 -39.59 25.61 30.45
C MET A 16 -38.33 25.16 31.22
N GLU A 17 -38.39 25.17 32.56
CA GLU A 17 -37.31 24.66 33.40
C GLU A 17 -37.02 23.15 33.12
N THR A 18 -38.04 22.36 32.83
CA THR A 18 -37.89 20.96 32.45
C THR A 18 -37.16 20.79 31.14
N VAL A 19 -37.53 21.55 30.12
CA VAL A 19 -36.85 21.55 28.80
C VAL A 19 -35.39 21.97 28.94
N LEU A 20 -35.11 23.03 29.69
CA LEU A 20 -33.74 23.50 29.93
C LEU A 20 -32.91 22.49 30.71
N ALA A 21 -33.48 21.86 31.74
CA ALA A 21 -32.83 20.81 32.48
C ALA A 21 -32.46 19.61 31.59
N LYS A 22 -33.37 19.21 30.68
CA LYS A 22 -33.11 18.17 29.71
C LYS A 22 -32.02 18.54 28.72
N LEU A 23 -32.01 19.80 28.21
CA LEU A 23 -30.99 20.31 27.35
C LEU A 23 -29.59 20.23 27.99
N LEU A 24 -29.50 20.56 29.28
CA LEU A 24 -28.24 20.49 30.04
C LEU A 24 -27.77 19.07 30.32
N THR A 25 -28.62 18.05 30.20
CA THR A 25 -28.21 16.64 30.32
C THR A 25 -27.54 16.10 29.06
N LEU A 26 -27.74 16.74 27.93
CA LEU A 26 -27.05 16.40 26.69
C LEU A 26 -25.61 16.93 26.77
N ASP A 27 -24.64 16.04 26.78
CA ASP A 27 -23.24 16.43 26.84
C ASP A 27 -22.38 15.59 25.88
N HIS A 28 -21.14 16.02 25.70
CA HIS A 28 -20.16 15.41 24.81
C HIS A 28 -19.62 14.06 25.30
N SER A 29 -19.94 13.63 26.53
CA SER A 29 -19.57 12.33 27.07
C SER A 29 -20.50 11.19 26.61
N MET A 30 -21.69 11.54 26.12
CA MET A 30 -22.66 10.60 25.60
C MET A 30 -22.15 9.94 24.30
N SER A 31 -22.47 8.68 24.10
CA SER A 31 -22.26 8.04 22.79
C SER A 31 -23.25 8.57 21.75
N GLU A 32 -22.95 8.40 20.48
CA GLU A 32 -23.85 8.79 19.37
C GLU A 32 -25.22 8.10 19.51
N GLN A 33 -25.26 6.82 19.90
CA GLN A 33 -26.49 6.09 20.15
C GLN A 33 -27.31 6.69 21.31
N GLN A 34 -26.65 7.15 22.36
CA GLN A 34 -27.34 7.82 23.48
C GLN A 34 -27.92 9.17 23.04
N LEU A 35 -27.19 9.93 22.21
CA LEU A 35 -27.69 11.19 21.65
C LEU A 35 -28.90 10.97 20.76
N ASP A 36 -28.87 9.95 19.89
CA ASP A 36 -29.98 9.59 19.00
C ASP A 36 -31.25 9.16 19.76
N MET A 37 -31.10 8.70 21.00
CA MET A 37 -32.25 8.41 21.88
C MET A 37 -32.73 9.62 22.70
N GLN A 38 -31.80 10.51 23.09
CA GLN A 38 -32.13 11.62 23.98
C GLN A 38 -32.63 12.88 23.23
N ILE A 39 -32.13 13.12 22.02
CA ILE A 39 -32.56 14.30 21.22
C ILE A 39 -34.04 14.22 20.87
N PRO A 40 -34.63 13.10 20.40
CA PRO A 40 -36.07 13.00 20.17
C PRO A 40 -36.89 13.30 21.42
N GLN A 41 -36.47 12.86 22.61
CA GLN A 41 -37.14 13.15 23.87
C GLN A 41 -37.09 14.67 24.20
N LEU A 42 -36.00 15.34 23.89
CA LEU A 42 -35.91 16.80 24.01
C LEU A 42 -36.88 17.49 23.05
N LEU A 43 -36.97 17.04 21.78
CA LEU A 43 -37.92 17.57 20.80
C LEU A 43 -39.36 17.36 21.24
N GLU A 44 -39.70 16.21 21.82
CA GLU A 44 -41.01 15.92 22.44
C GLU A 44 -41.37 16.95 23.51
N GLN A 45 -40.46 17.19 24.47
CA GLN A 45 -40.69 18.15 25.53
C GLN A 45 -40.86 19.60 25.00
N ILE A 46 -40.09 19.94 23.97
CA ILE A 46 -40.24 21.28 23.27
C ILE A 46 -41.63 21.31 22.61
N GLY A 47 -42.05 20.26 21.91
CA GLY A 47 -43.33 20.21 21.21
C GLY A 47 -44.51 20.26 22.16
N GLU A 48 -44.48 19.54 23.27
CA GLU A 48 -45.50 19.59 24.31
C GLU A 48 -45.58 20.98 24.99
N TYR A 49 -44.40 21.55 25.32
CA TYR A 49 -44.30 22.88 25.90
C TYR A 49 -44.85 23.97 24.97
N THR A 50 -44.51 23.91 23.69
CA THR A 50 -44.97 24.91 22.71
C THR A 50 -46.31 24.61 22.09
N GLN A 51 -46.94 23.48 22.49
CA GLN A 51 -48.21 22.97 21.93
C GLN A 51 -48.18 22.83 20.41
N SER A 52 -47.00 22.49 19.85
CA SER A 52 -46.75 22.37 18.41
C SER A 52 -47.23 21.03 17.88
N ASP A 53 -47.57 20.95 16.60
CA ASP A 53 -47.88 19.70 15.92
C ASP A 53 -46.60 18.92 15.57
N ARG A 54 -45.49 19.65 15.34
CA ARG A 54 -44.20 19.05 14.97
C ARG A 54 -43.03 19.93 15.43
N VAL A 55 -41.94 19.25 15.85
CA VAL A 55 -40.64 19.86 16.12
C VAL A 55 -39.59 19.10 15.29
N TYR A 56 -38.75 19.84 14.58
CA TYR A 56 -37.75 19.20 13.71
C TYR A 56 -36.40 19.89 13.76
N PHE A 57 -35.35 19.09 13.47
CA PHE A 57 -33.97 19.56 13.35
C PHE A 57 -33.39 19.10 12.02
N PHE A 58 -32.96 20.04 11.22
CA PHE A 58 -32.29 19.81 9.97
C PHE A 58 -30.81 20.16 10.09
N ASP A 59 -29.93 19.26 9.62
CA ASP A 59 -28.50 19.53 9.44
C ASP A 59 -28.08 19.35 7.98
N TRP A 60 -26.84 19.68 7.66
CA TRP A 60 -26.29 19.47 6.34
C TRP A 60 -26.11 17.98 6.04
N ALA A 61 -26.68 17.53 4.92
CA ALA A 61 -26.51 16.17 4.40
C ALA A 61 -25.22 16.01 3.63
N SER A 62 -24.63 17.11 3.13
CA SER A 62 -23.44 17.12 2.28
C SER A 62 -22.42 18.17 2.75
N PRO A 63 -21.12 17.91 2.59
CA PRO A 63 -20.04 18.84 3.00
C PRO A 63 -20.05 20.17 2.27
N ASP A 64 -20.67 20.25 1.08
CA ASP A 64 -20.78 21.46 0.25
C ASP A 64 -21.91 22.40 0.70
N CYS A 65 -22.61 22.05 1.79
CA CYS A 65 -23.70 22.83 2.38
C CYS A 65 -24.81 23.20 1.37
N ARG A 66 -25.19 22.29 0.50
CA ARG A 66 -26.25 22.49 -0.52
C ARG A 66 -27.54 21.73 -0.25
N ILE A 67 -27.46 20.74 0.63
CA ILE A 67 -28.57 19.83 0.91
C ILE A 67 -28.75 19.70 2.41
N TYR A 68 -29.93 20.02 2.90
CA TYR A 68 -30.36 19.73 4.26
C TYR A 68 -31.02 18.35 4.33
N ARG A 69 -30.93 17.72 5.49
CA ARG A 69 -31.68 16.50 5.83
C ARG A 69 -32.39 16.70 7.17
N ASN A 70 -33.59 16.14 7.28
CA ASN A 70 -34.29 16.03 8.55
C ASN A 70 -33.65 14.95 9.40
N THR A 71 -32.84 15.34 10.38
CA THR A 71 -32.08 14.40 11.22
C THR A 71 -32.90 13.92 12.40
N TYR A 72 -33.65 14.82 13.02
CA TYR A 72 -34.54 14.49 14.13
C TYR A 72 -35.89 15.18 13.94
N GLU A 73 -36.95 14.45 14.25
CA GLU A 73 -38.32 14.94 14.19
C GLU A 73 -39.13 14.32 15.32
N TRP A 74 -39.92 15.15 15.98
CA TRP A 74 -41.03 14.71 16.85
C TRP A 74 -42.33 15.21 16.27
N CYS A 75 -43.37 14.37 16.36
CA CYS A 75 -44.72 14.71 15.92
C CYS A 75 -45.70 14.38 17.03
N LYS A 76 -46.66 15.29 17.22
CA LYS A 76 -47.81 15.09 18.10
C LYS A 76 -48.62 13.85 17.65
N GLU A 77 -49.32 13.21 18.57
CA GLU A 77 -50.22 12.08 18.27
C GLU A 77 -51.24 12.49 17.18
N GLY A 78 -51.31 11.65 16.14
CA GLY A 78 -52.18 11.91 14.96
C GLY A 78 -51.52 12.72 13.84
N VAL A 79 -50.27 13.25 14.01
CA VAL A 79 -49.51 13.93 12.99
C VAL A 79 -48.49 12.99 12.37
N TYR A 80 -48.47 12.88 11.03
CA TYR A 80 -47.55 12.01 10.34
C TYR A 80 -46.14 12.60 10.27
N SER A 81 -45.12 11.75 10.59
CA SER A 81 -43.72 12.12 10.40
C SER A 81 -43.37 12.24 8.92
N LEU A 82 -42.57 13.24 8.61
CA LEU A 82 -42.00 13.47 7.29
C LEU A 82 -40.47 13.25 7.24
N GLN A 83 -39.90 12.80 8.34
CA GLN A 83 -38.45 12.63 8.47
C GLN A 83 -37.83 11.83 7.34
N GLU A 84 -38.39 10.68 6.97
CA GLU A 84 -37.87 9.85 5.87
C GLU A 84 -38.01 10.51 4.50
N ARG A 85 -39.05 11.33 4.29
CA ARG A 85 -39.31 12.00 3.01
C ARG A 85 -38.46 13.26 2.83
N MET A 86 -37.99 13.86 3.94
CA MET A 86 -37.24 15.11 3.93
C MET A 86 -35.73 14.92 4.18
N GLN A 87 -35.16 13.89 3.58
CA GLN A 87 -33.71 13.60 3.68
C GLN A 87 -32.87 14.41 2.68
N LYS A 88 -33.50 15.07 1.69
CA LYS A 88 -32.83 15.87 0.66
C LYS A 88 -33.61 17.13 0.35
N ILE A 89 -33.42 18.18 1.15
CA ILE A 89 -33.96 19.51 0.89
C ILE A 89 -32.84 20.37 0.33
N TYR A 90 -32.94 20.69 -0.94
CA TYR A 90 -31.97 21.58 -1.59
C TYR A 90 -32.17 23.03 -1.13
N VAL A 91 -31.08 23.76 -0.94
CA VAL A 91 -31.09 25.18 -0.57
C VAL A 91 -32.01 26.02 -1.50
N GLN A 92 -32.06 25.64 -2.78
CA GLN A 92 -32.91 26.30 -3.79
C GLN A 92 -34.42 26.11 -3.55
N MET A 93 -34.83 25.16 -2.71
CA MET A 93 -36.23 24.90 -2.35
C MET A 93 -36.71 25.81 -1.20
N ILE A 94 -35.78 26.46 -0.51
CA ILE A 94 -36.07 27.38 0.63
C ILE A 94 -35.26 28.69 0.50
N PRO A 95 -35.29 29.38 -0.64
CA PRO A 95 -34.39 30.50 -0.92
C PRO A 95 -34.58 31.69 0.02
N CYS A 96 -35.82 31.97 0.44
CA CYS A 96 -36.12 33.08 1.35
C CYS A 96 -35.66 32.75 2.78
N TRP A 97 -35.85 31.48 3.21
CA TRP A 97 -35.35 31.04 4.50
C TRP A 97 -33.82 31.05 4.52
N GLN A 98 -33.17 30.53 3.49
CA GLN A 98 -31.73 30.51 3.39
C GLN A 98 -31.10 31.88 3.53
N LYS A 99 -31.66 32.87 2.84
CA LYS A 99 -31.18 34.25 2.92
C LYS A 99 -31.32 34.85 4.35
N ARG A 100 -32.41 34.54 5.07
CA ARG A 100 -32.58 34.95 6.46
C ARG A 100 -31.64 34.23 7.40
N PHE A 101 -31.47 32.93 7.21
CA PHE A 101 -30.55 32.11 8.03
C PHE A 101 -29.10 32.57 7.92
N GLU A 102 -28.65 32.97 6.73
CA GLU A 102 -27.31 33.54 6.52
C GLU A 102 -27.08 34.86 7.26
N GLN A 103 -28.17 35.59 7.56
CA GLN A 103 -28.14 36.80 8.38
C GLN A 103 -28.31 36.50 9.89
N GLY A 104 -28.59 35.27 10.26
CA GLY A 104 -28.88 34.85 11.62
C GLY A 104 -30.32 35.13 12.04
N ASP A 105 -31.20 35.51 11.09
CA ASP A 105 -32.57 35.87 11.35
C ASP A 105 -33.50 34.65 11.38
N CYS A 106 -34.47 34.67 12.31
CA CYS A 106 -35.51 33.67 12.39
C CYS A 106 -36.61 33.94 11.34
N VAL A 107 -37.27 32.89 10.92
CA VAL A 107 -38.48 32.91 10.09
C VAL A 107 -39.69 32.72 11.01
N TRP A 108 -40.59 33.68 10.98
CA TRP A 108 -41.85 33.64 11.72
C TRP A 108 -43.01 33.81 10.76
N ILE A 109 -43.88 32.79 10.71
CA ILE A 109 -45.07 32.77 9.86
C ILE A 109 -46.29 32.66 10.80
N ALA A 110 -46.99 33.77 10.98
CA ALA A 110 -48.20 33.86 11.80
C ALA A 110 -49.43 33.28 11.07
N ASN A 111 -49.45 33.37 9.75
CA ASN A 111 -50.41 32.75 8.87
C ASN A 111 -49.74 32.45 7.53
N ILE A 112 -49.82 31.19 7.07
CA ILE A 112 -49.20 30.77 5.83
C ILE A 112 -49.71 31.51 4.61
N ASP A 113 -50.99 31.91 4.60
CA ASP A 113 -51.59 32.60 3.46
C ASP A 113 -51.02 34.00 3.24
N ASP A 114 -50.48 34.65 4.29
CA ASP A 114 -49.86 35.97 4.22
C ASP A 114 -48.53 35.96 3.48
N VAL A 115 -47.84 34.81 3.41
CA VAL A 115 -46.50 34.67 2.83
C VAL A 115 -46.48 34.04 1.42
N GLN A 116 -47.64 33.73 0.86
CA GLN A 116 -47.77 33.09 -0.45
C GLN A 116 -47.02 33.81 -1.58
N ASN A 117 -47.10 35.17 -1.59
CA ASN A 117 -46.47 36.00 -2.61
C ASN A 117 -44.99 36.28 -2.31
N GLU A 118 -44.59 36.31 -1.05
CA GLU A 118 -43.24 36.66 -0.60
C GLU A 118 -42.29 35.45 -0.62
N MET A 119 -42.81 34.24 -0.31
CA MET A 119 -42.07 33.02 -0.16
C MET A 119 -42.76 31.83 -0.88
N PRO A 120 -42.92 31.88 -2.21
CA PRO A 120 -43.78 30.96 -2.92
C PRO A 120 -43.29 29.49 -2.84
N PHE A 121 -41.99 29.25 -2.82
CA PHE A 121 -41.45 27.89 -2.70
C PHE A 121 -41.66 27.32 -1.31
N GLU A 122 -41.38 28.10 -0.29
CA GLU A 122 -41.58 27.71 1.12
C GLU A 122 -43.07 27.59 1.43
N TYR A 123 -43.92 28.40 0.84
CA TYR A 123 -45.37 28.27 0.95
C TYR A 123 -45.88 26.91 0.47
N GLU A 124 -45.48 26.50 -0.74
CA GLU A 124 -45.84 25.18 -1.26
C GLU A 124 -45.37 24.06 -0.34
N LEU A 125 -44.15 24.15 0.18
CA LEU A 125 -43.58 23.19 1.11
C LEU A 125 -44.38 23.08 2.42
N LEU A 126 -44.77 24.21 2.98
CA LEU A 126 -45.56 24.30 4.21
C LEU A 126 -47.00 23.86 4.01
N GLN A 127 -47.63 24.22 2.89
CA GLN A 127 -48.99 23.84 2.54
C GLN A 127 -49.11 22.33 2.39
N MET A 128 -48.18 21.68 1.69
CA MET A 128 -48.14 20.21 1.54
C MET A 128 -48.04 19.51 2.88
N ARG A 129 -47.54 20.16 3.91
CA ARG A 129 -47.36 19.63 5.28
C ARG A 129 -48.52 19.91 6.19
N GLY A 130 -49.54 20.66 5.74
CA GLY A 130 -50.68 21.09 6.56
C GLY A 130 -50.33 22.13 7.64
N VAL A 131 -49.28 22.93 7.37
CA VAL A 131 -48.78 23.95 8.30
C VAL A 131 -49.56 25.26 8.08
N HIS A 132 -50.06 25.84 9.15
CA HIS A 132 -50.75 27.14 9.15
C HIS A 132 -49.88 28.25 9.75
N THR A 133 -49.10 27.90 10.75
CA THR A 133 -48.17 28.79 11.45
C THR A 133 -46.81 28.08 11.60
N ALA A 134 -45.72 28.81 11.51
CA ALA A 134 -44.39 28.23 11.68
C ALA A 134 -43.42 29.18 12.37
N ILE A 135 -42.52 28.62 13.16
CA ILE A 135 -41.33 29.30 13.69
C ILE A 135 -40.12 28.45 13.27
N VAL A 136 -39.22 29.05 12.49
CA VAL A 136 -38.01 28.38 12.06
C VAL A 136 -36.80 29.25 12.41
N VAL A 137 -35.81 28.64 13.04
CA VAL A 137 -34.62 29.33 13.52
C VAL A 137 -33.36 28.73 12.92
N PRO A 138 -32.38 29.54 12.51
CA PRO A 138 -31.08 29.02 12.09
C PRO A 138 -30.31 28.44 13.28
N VAL A 139 -29.62 27.37 13.04
CA VAL A 139 -28.69 26.77 13.98
C VAL A 139 -27.28 27.17 13.59
N MET A 140 -26.72 28.09 14.38
CA MET A 140 -25.39 28.64 14.14
C MET A 140 -24.35 28.00 15.06
N SER A 141 -23.17 27.71 14.54
CA SER A 141 -21.99 27.32 15.31
C SER A 141 -20.79 28.07 14.78
N GLN A 142 -20.02 28.73 15.66
CA GLN A 142 -18.84 29.54 15.29
C GLN A 142 -19.06 30.50 14.10
N ASN A 143 -20.20 31.16 14.03
CA ASN A 143 -20.62 32.02 12.91
C ASN A 143 -20.90 31.31 11.57
N HIS A 144 -21.00 29.98 11.58
CA HIS A 144 -21.41 29.20 10.41
C HIS A 144 -22.80 28.62 10.59
N LEU A 145 -23.57 28.63 9.52
CA LEU A 145 -24.89 28.00 9.50
C LEU A 145 -24.73 26.48 9.41
N ASN A 146 -25.13 25.75 10.48
CA ASN A 146 -25.03 24.30 10.56
C ASN A 146 -26.34 23.58 10.28
N GLY A 147 -27.45 24.30 10.21
CA GLY A 147 -28.75 23.76 9.97
C GLY A 147 -29.87 24.72 10.41
N PHE A 148 -31.04 24.17 10.66
CA PHE A 148 -32.15 24.91 11.22
C PHE A 148 -33.05 23.99 12.07
N MET A 149 -33.77 24.62 13.03
CA MET A 149 -34.85 23.98 13.78
C MET A 149 -36.15 24.69 13.52
N GLY A 150 -37.25 23.94 13.63
CA GLY A 150 -38.56 24.56 13.46
C GLY A 150 -39.67 23.90 14.24
N LEU A 151 -40.74 24.70 14.41
CA LEU A 151 -42.04 24.27 14.95
C LEU A 151 -43.08 24.50 13.87
N ASP A 152 -43.92 23.48 13.69
CA ASP A 152 -45.14 23.61 12.88
C ASP A 152 -46.35 23.76 13.84
N ASN A 153 -47.20 24.75 13.55
CA ASN A 153 -48.44 25.04 14.27
C ASN A 153 -48.27 25.23 15.80
N PRO A 154 -47.27 26.02 16.27
CA PRO A 154 -47.15 26.30 17.70
C PRO A 154 -48.34 27.07 18.25
N GLY A 155 -48.61 26.92 19.54
CA GLY A 155 -49.60 27.71 20.25
C GLY A 155 -49.26 29.19 20.21
N THR A 156 -50.29 30.03 20.09
CA THR A 156 -50.17 31.50 19.82
C THR A 156 -49.47 32.28 20.94
N GLU A 157 -49.31 31.72 22.13
CA GLU A 157 -48.77 32.42 23.32
C GLU A 157 -47.23 32.39 23.43
N PHE A 158 -46.55 31.60 22.60
CA PHE A 158 -45.13 31.23 22.82
C PHE A 158 -44.10 32.00 21.96
N GLY A 159 -44.49 32.71 20.99
CA GLY A 159 -43.72 33.50 20.00
C GLY A 159 -42.21 33.60 20.20
N GLN A 160 -41.73 34.73 20.71
CA GLN A 160 -40.29 35.01 20.85
C GLN A 160 -39.55 34.00 21.80
N LEU A 161 -40.25 33.52 22.82
CA LEU A 161 -39.67 32.59 23.79
C LEU A 161 -39.41 31.22 23.14
N ALA A 162 -40.34 30.73 22.32
CA ALA A 162 -40.19 29.50 21.58
C ALA A 162 -39.02 29.58 20.55
N ALA A 163 -38.90 30.70 19.83
CA ALA A 163 -37.78 30.92 18.91
C ALA A 163 -36.43 30.87 19.64
N LYS A 164 -36.34 31.52 20.80
CA LYS A 164 -35.11 31.51 21.61
C LYS A 164 -34.76 30.11 22.11
N LEU A 165 -35.76 29.38 22.63
CA LEU A 165 -35.59 28.00 23.11
C LEU A 165 -35.10 27.06 21.98
N LEU A 166 -35.69 27.14 20.79
CA LEU A 166 -35.25 26.40 19.61
C LEU A 166 -33.81 26.73 19.22
N GLN A 167 -33.46 28.02 19.22
CA GLN A 167 -32.15 28.48 18.86
C GLN A 167 -31.07 27.92 19.82
N ASP A 168 -31.34 27.98 21.12
CA ASP A 168 -30.44 27.44 22.15
C ASP A 168 -30.34 25.92 22.06
N ALA A 169 -31.45 25.22 21.87
CA ALA A 169 -31.48 23.76 21.70
C ALA A 169 -30.75 23.33 20.43
N GLY A 170 -31.01 23.99 19.29
CA GLY A 170 -30.38 23.69 18.03
C GLY A 170 -28.87 23.89 18.06
N THR A 171 -28.46 25.03 18.67
CA THR A 171 -27.01 25.33 18.81
C THR A 171 -26.30 24.25 19.67
N HIS A 172 -26.93 23.84 20.78
CA HIS A 172 -26.37 22.84 21.67
C HIS A 172 -26.28 21.46 21.00
N ILE A 173 -27.35 21.02 20.34
CA ILE A 173 -27.37 19.77 19.56
C ILE A 173 -26.27 19.77 18.48
N SER A 174 -26.19 20.87 17.72
CA SER A 174 -25.19 21.03 16.67
C SER A 174 -23.77 20.94 17.23
N TYR A 175 -23.48 21.63 18.34
CA TYR A 175 -22.17 21.62 18.99
C TYR A 175 -21.73 20.19 19.40
N ILE A 176 -22.62 19.45 20.07
CA ILE A 176 -22.31 18.08 20.52
C ILE A 176 -22.04 17.18 19.30
N ARG A 177 -22.88 17.26 18.27
CA ARG A 177 -22.71 16.44 17.06
C ARG A 177 -21.42 16.77 16.32
N GLU A 178 -21.05 18.04 16.21
CA GLU A 178 -19.79 18.47 15.59
C GLU A 178 -18.59 17.95 16.39
N TYR A 179 -18.64 18.02 17.72
CA TYR A 179 -17.63 17.45 18.60
C TYR A 179 -17.45 15.94 18.35
N HIS A 180 -18.52 15.16 18.27
CA HIS A 180 -18.44 13.73 17.99
C HIS A 180 -17.85 13.43 16.61
N ARG A 181 -18.28 14.16 15.58
CA ARG A 181 -17.72 14.00 14.21
C ARG A 181 -16.21 14.28 14.19
N THR A 182 -15.78 15.31 14.89
CA THR A 182 -14.35 15.67 14.98
C THR A 182 -13.56 14.56 15.71
N MET A 183 -14.05 14.12 16.85
CA MET A 183 -13.43 13.05 17.63
C MET A 183 -13.34 11.72 16.85
N GLN A 184 -14.36 11.35 16.10
CA GLN A 184 -14.33 10.15 15.25
C GLN A 184 -13.27 10.27 14.16
N LYS A 185 -13.17 11.44 13.52
CA LYS A 185 -12.15 11.70 12.50
C LYS A 185 -10.74 11.62 13.08
N GLU A 186 -10.49 12.23 14.22
CA GLU A 186 -9.19 12.19 14.91
C GLU A 186 -8.80 10.76 15.33
N ARG A 187 -9.75 9.98 15.88
CA ARG A 187 -9.51 8.57 16.21
C ARG A 187 -9.16 7.73 14.97
N GLY A 188 -9.85 7.98 13.86
CA GLY A 188 -9.53 7.32 12.58
C GLY A 188 -8.11 7.64 12.11
N GLN A 189 -7.72 8.91 12.16
CA GLN A 189 -6.37 9.34 11.78
C GLN A 189 -5.28 8.79 12.72
N MET A 190 -5.52 8.78 14.03
CA MET A 190 -4.59 8.18 15.00
C MET A 190 -4.37 6.68 14.75
N LYS A 191 -5.43 5.95 14.41
CA LYS A 191 -5.32 4.52 14.09
C LYS A 191 -4.46 4.28 12.85
N LEU A 192 -4.66 5.07 11.78
CA LEU A 192 -3.85 4.98 10.56
C LEU A 192 -2.39 5.34 10.83
N LEU A 193 -2.16 6.40 11.61
CA LEU A 193 -0.81 6.81 11.99
C LEU A 193 -0.08 5.74 12.83
N ALA A 194 -0.78 5.12 13.77
CA ALA A 194 -0.22 4.03 14.58
C ALA A 194 0.16 2.82 13.72
N GLN A 195 -0.65 2.45 12.74
CA GLN A 195 -0.35 1.37 11.80
C GLN A 195 0.88 1.70 10.94
N ALA A 196 0.91 2.90 10.35
CA ALA A 196 2.07 3.33 9.55
C ALA A 196 3.37 3.41 10.37
N PHE A 197 3.28 3.82 11.64
CA PHE A 197 4.43 3.84 12.54
C PHE A 197 4.94 2.43 12.86
N GLU A 198 4.04 1.49 13.13
CA GLU A 198 4.41 0.09 13.38
C GLU A 198 5.09 -0.55 12.16
N GLU A 199 4.57 -0.32 10.96
CA GLU A 199 5.17 -0.79 9.71
C GLU A 199 6.57 -0.18 9.49
N ALA A 200 6.71 1.13 9.68
CA ALA A 200 7.99 1.82 9.57
C ALA A 200 9.02 1.31 10.58
N GLN A 201 8.58 1.01 11.81
CA GLN A 201 9.44 0.46 12.86
C GLN A 201 9.92 -0.95 12.51
N LYS A 202 9.04 -1.82 12.02
CA LYS A 202 9.40 -3.17 11.55
C LYS A 202 10.44 -3.10 10.42
N ALA A 203 10.22 -2.23 9.42
CA ALA A 203 11.16 -2.00 8.33
C ALA A 203 12.52 -1.47 8.84
N HIS A 204 12.52 -0.56 9.80
CA HIS A 204 13.74 -0.02 10.39
C HIS A 204 14.56 -1.08 11.14
N VAL A 205 13.90 -1.92 11.93
CA VAL A 205 14.56 -3.05 12.65
C VAL A 205 15.17 -4.02 11.64
N ALA A 206 14.41 -4.45 10.64
CA ALA A 206 14.90 -5.36 9.60
C ALA A 206 16.11 -4.77 8.84
N LYS A 207 16.08 -3.47 8.51
CA LYS A 207 17.21 -2.78 7.87
C LYS A 207 18.45 -2.73 8.79
N SER A 208 18.27 -2.50 10.08
CA SER A 208 19.37 -2.46 11.04
C SER A 208 20.02 -3.83 11.25
N GLU A 209 19.21 -4.89 11.32
CA GLU A 209 19.71 -6.27 11.40
C GLU A 209 20.46 -6.66 10.12
N PHE A 210 19.94 -6.30 8.96
CA PHE A 210 20.60 -6.51 7.67
C PHE A 210 22.00 -5.88 7.65
N LEU A 211 22.12 -4.59 8.00
CA LEU A 211 23.40 -3.88 8.03
C LEU A 211 24.38 -4.47 9.04
N SER A 212 23.90 -4.91 10.20
CA SER A 212 24.72 -5.57 11.22
C SER A 212 25.30 -6.90 10.73
N ARG A 213 24.45 -7.76 10.15
CA ARG A 213 24.86 -9.04 9.56
C ARG A 213 25.82 -8.83 8.37
N MET A 214 25.55 -7.84 7.53
CA MET A 214 26.42 -7.46 6.41
C MET A 214 27.81 -7.05 6.90
N SER A 215 27.89 -6.16 7.91
CA SER A 215 29.16 -5.73 8.50
C SER A 215 29.98 -6.89 9.05
N HIS A 216 29.31 -7.85 9.72
CA HIS A 216 29.96 -9.05 10.23
C HIS A 216 30.53 -9.93 9.11
N ASN A 217 29.71 -10.17 8.06
CA ASN A 217 30.07 -11.05 6.95
C ASN A 217 31.15 -10.44 6.02
N ILE A 218 31.30 -9.12 6.01
CA ILE A 218 32.42 -8.42 5.36
C ILE A 218 33.69 -8.53 6.18
N ARG A 219 33.60 -8.37 7.50
CA ARG A 219 34.76 -8.34 8.39
C ARG A 219 35.51 -9.67 8.45
N MET A 220 34.79 -10.80 8.41
CA MET A 220 35.40 -12.13 8.48
C MET A 220 36.38 -12.39 7.33
N PRO A 221 35.97 -12.39 6.04
CA PRO A 221 36.87 -12.64 4.93
C PRO A 221 37.99 -11.59 4.83
N LEU A 222 37.71 -10.35 5.22
CA LEU A 222 38.73 -9.28 5.25
C LEU A 222 39.83 -9.60 6.27
N ASN A 223 39.48 -10.06 7.47
CA ASN A 223 40.45 -10.48 8.47
C ASN A 223 41.25 -11.71 8.01
N ASP A 224 40.59 -12.66 7.32
CA ASP A 224 41.28 -13.86 6.79
C ASP A 224 42.27 -13.47 5.69
N ILE A 225 41.90 -12.53 4.78
CA ILE A 225 42.83 -11.97 3.77
C ILE A 225 44.02 -11.33 4.45
N ILE A 226 43.82 -10.44 5.41
CA ILE A 226 44.90 -9.75 6.13
C ILE A 226 45.80 -10.76 6.85
N GLY A 227 45.20 -11.75 7.54
CA GLY A 227 45.95 -12.77 8.24
C GLY A 227 46.82 -13.64 7.29
N MET A 228 46.26 -14.04 6.13
CA MET A 228 47.01 -14.78 5.13
C MET A 228 48.13 -13.95 4.51
N MET A 229 47.97 -12.67 4.31
CA MET A 229 49.02 -11.74 3.85
C MET A 229 50.13 -11.62 4.91
N ASP A 230 49.79 -11.43 6.18
CA ASP A 230 50.78 -11.37 7.29
C ASP A 230 51.60 -12.66 7.44
N ILE A 231 50.94 -13.83 7.29
CA ILE A 231 51.63 -15.14 7.31
C ILE A 231 52.57 -15.26 6.12
N SER A 232 52.13 -14.86 4.92
CA SER A 232 52.94 -14.94 3.71
C SER A 232 54.17 -14.00 3.78
N GLU A 233 54.04 -12.83 4.39
CA GLU A 233 55.15 -11.88 4.61
C GLU A 233 56.20 -12.46 5.58
N ARG A 234 55.78 -13.15 6.64
CA ARG A 234 56.67 -13.77 7.64
C ARG A 234 57.30 -15.06 7.14
N SER A 235 56.72 -15.72 6.16
CA SER A 235 57.14 -17.02 5.66
C SER A 235 57.54 -16.96 4.18
N TYR A 236 58.18 -15.89 3.77
CA TYR A 236 58.55 -15.61 2.35
C TYR A 236 59.50 -16.67 1.73
N GLU A 237 60.19 -17.46 2.53
CA GLU A 237 61.04 -18.59 2.09
C GLU A 237 60.24 -19.86 1.75
N ASP A 238 59.02 -20.01 2.29
CA ASP A 238 58.15 -21.17 2.01
C ASP A 238 57.20 -20.85 0.82
N ILE A 239 57.68 -21.19 -0.38
CA ILE A 239 56.97 -20.95 -1.63
C ILE A 239 55.65 -21.74 -1.71
N GLU A 240 55.57 -22.93 -1.12
CA GLU A 240 54.33 -23.74 -1.15
C GLU A 240 53.26 -23.10 -0.25
N LEU A 241 53.63 -22.66 0.94
CA LEU A 241 52.74 -21.94 1.85
C LEU A 241 52.28 -20.62 1.24
N MET A 242 53.18 -19.86 0.62
CA MET A 242 52.82 -18.62 -0.09
C MET A 242 51.80 -18.87 -1.22
N ARG A 243 52.00 -19.90 -2.05
CA ARG A 243 51.04 -20.26 -3.10
C ARG A 243 49.68 -20.67 -2.53
N ALA A 244 49.66 -21.46 -1.47
CA ALA A 244 48.44 -21.86 -0.79
C ALA A 244 47.67 -20.66 -0.23
N ASN A 245 48.40 -19.73 0.40
CA ASN A 245 47.78 -18.50 0.93
C ASN A 245 47.29 -17.58 -0.17
N LEU A 246 48.00 -17.47 -1.32
CA LEU A 246 47.55 -16.67 -2.45
C LEU A 246 46.23 -17.20 -3.04
N VAL A 247 46.11 -18.53 -3.18
CA VAL A 247 44.86 -19.18 -3.64
C VAL A 247 43.72 -18.89 -2.68
N LYS A 248 43.96 -19.01 -1.37
CA LYS A 248 42.95 -18.70 -0.35
C LYS A 248 42.54 -17.23 -0.36
N THR A 249 43.54 -16.32 -0.41
CA THR A 249 43.30 -14.86 -0.50
C THR A 249 42.45 -14.53 -1.71
N THR A 250 42.75 -15.10 -2.88
CA THR A 250 41.96 -14.91 -4.09
C THR A 250 40.54 -15.44 -3.92
N THR A 251 40.36 -16.58 -3.26
CA THR A 251 39.02 -17.15 -2.97
C THR A 251 38.20 -16.22 -2.07
N GLU A 252 38.80 -15.76 -0.97
CA GLU A 252 38.12 -14.83 -0.04
C GLU A 252 37.82 -13.47 -0.66
N THR A 253 38.72 -12.98 -1.52
CA THR A 253 38.48 -11.74 -2.28
C THR A 253 37.30 -11.87 -3.24
N ASN A 254 37.23 -12.97 -3.98
CA ASN A 254 36.11 -13.25 -4.89
C ASN A 254 34.78 -13.41 -4.13
N TYR A 255 34.81 -14.06 -2.96
CA TYR A 255 33.66 -14.15 -2.08
C TYR A 255 33.19 -12.78 -1.60
N LEU A 256 34.13 -11.92 -1.16
CA LEU A 256 33.84 -10.57 -0.71
C LEU A 256 33.23 -9.70 -1.83
N MET A 257 33.78 -9.79 -3.05
CA MET A 257 33.23 -9.10 -4.22
C MET A 257 31.81 -9.55 -4.56
N LYS A 258 31.55 -10.85 -4.50
CA LYS A 258 30.21 -11.40 -4.70
C LYS A 258 29.24 -10.92 -3.61
N LEU A 259 29.66 -10.94 -2.35
CA LEU A 259 28.84 -10.49 -1.22
C LEU A 259 28.48 -9.01 -1.34
N LEU A 260 29.45 -8.18 -1.74
CA LEU A 260 29.24 -6.75 -1.96
C LEU A 260 28.26 -6.50 -3.12
N GLY A 261 28.40 -7.24 -4.23
CA GLY A 261 27.50 -7.19 -5.36
C GLY A 261 26.07 -7.57 -4.98
N ASP A 262 25.88 -8.72 -4.31
CA ASP A 262 24.58 -9.18 -3.84
C ASP A 262 23.94 -8.18 -2.84
N ALA A 263 24.75 -7.57 -1.94
CA ALA A 263 24.26 -6.59 -0.98
C ALA A 263 23.81 -5.29 -1.65
N LEU A 264 24.57 -4.78 -2.64
CA LEU A 264 24.19 -3.59 -3.42
C LEU A 264 22.91 -3.84 -4.23
N GLU A 265 22.77 -5.04 -4.82
CA GLU A 265 21.58 -5.44 -5.54
C GLU A 265 20.36 -5.46 -4.59
N MET A 266 20.52 -6.05 -3.41
CA MET A 266 19.46 -6.09 -2.39
C MET A 266 19.05 -4.70 -1.92
N CYS A 267 20.00 -3.79 -1.69
CA CYS A 267 19.69 -2.40 -1.33
C CYS A 267 18.86 -1.72 -2.42
N LYS A 268 19.23 -1.86 -3.70
CA LYS A 268 18.47 -1.28 -4.82
C LYS A 268 17.05 -1.82 -4.91
N LEU A 269 16.86 -3.13 -4.65
CA LEU A 269 15.56 -3.76 -4.65
C LEU A 269 14.68 -3.27 -3.49
N GLN A 270 15.25 -3.08 -2.29
CA GLN A 270 14.53 -2.64 -1.10
C GLN A 270 14.16 -1.15 -1.10
N ASP A 271 15.04 -0.29 -1.59
CA ASP A 271 14.80 1.17 -1.65
C ASP A 271 13.86 1.57 -2.81
N GLY A 272 13.34 0.60 -3.58
CA GLY A 272 12.47 0.85 -4.74
C GLY A 272 13.18 1.57 -5.90
N SER A 273 14.52 1.67 -5.86
CA SER A 273 15.34 2.27 -6.93
C SER A 273 15.66 1.29 -8.06
N ALA A 274 15.33 0.00 -7.87
CA ALA A 274 15.43 -0.98 -8.94
C ALA A 274 14.36 -0.70 -10.00
N VAL A 275 14.78 -0.20 -11.14
CA VAL A 275 13.91 0.03 -12.30
C VAL A 275 13.88 -1.26 -13.12
N LEU A 276 12.70 -1.87 -13.22
CA LEU A 276 12.48 -2.95 -14.19
C LEU A 276 12.63 -2.35 -15.60
N VAL A 277 13.73 -2.66 -16.28
CA VAL A 277 13.86 -2.31 -17.69
C VAL A 277 12.86 -3.15 -18.46
N GLN A 278 11.82 -2.52 -18.97
CA GLN A 278 10.75 -3.15 -19.72
C GLN A 278 11.08 -3.13 -21.21
N GLU A 279 11.23 -4.28 -21.81
CA GLU A 279 11.50 -4.44 -23.24
C GLU A 279 10.81 -5.65 -23.82
N GLU A 280 10.66 -5.67 -25.14
CA GLU A 280 10.15 -6.82 -25.85
C GLU A 280 11.25 -7.87 -26.07
N PHE A 281 10.98 -9.12 -25.71
CA PHE A 281 11.96 -10.18 -25.87
C PHE A 281 11.28 -11.53 -26.13
N TYR A 282 12.07 -12.48 -26.65
CA TYR A 282 11.65 -13.86 -26.78
C TYR A 282 12.05 -14.66 -25.55
N MET A 283 11.08 -15.25 -24.87
CA MET A 283 11.35 -16.07 -23.68
C MET A 283 12.23 -17.30 -24.02
N ALA A 284 12.12 -17.81 -25.23
CA ALA A 284 12.96 -18.91 -25.71
C ALA A 284 14.45 -18.59 -25.70
N ASP A 285 14.84 -17.34 -26.00
CA ASP A 285 16.25 -16.93 -26.00
C ASP A 285 16.80 -16.90 -24.58
N VAL A 286 16.05 -16.36 -23.61
CA VAL A 286 16.43 -16.37 -22.19
C VAL A 286 16.58 -17.79 -21.67
N ILE A 287 15.65 -18.68 -22.02
CA ILE A 287 15.71 -20.10 -21.61
C ILE A 287 16.94 -20.77 -22.20
N ALA A 288 17.25 -20.55 -23.49
CA ALA A 288 18.42 -21.12 -24.16
C ALA A 288 19.74 -20.65 -23.50
N GLU A 289 19.84 -19.37 -23.18
CA GLU A 289 20.96 -18.80 -22.43
C GLU A 289 21.14 -19.45 -21.05
N MET A 290 20.05 -19.65 -20.32
CA MET A 290 20.08 -20.25 -18.98
C MET A 290 20.46 -21.74 -19.01
N ILE A 291 20.05 -22.48 -20.04
CA ILE A 291 20.47 -23.87 -20.23
C ILE A 291 21.97 -23.92 -20.52
N ALA A 292 22.47 -23.09 -21.43
CA ALA A 292 23.90 -23.00 -21.75
C ALA A 292 24.75 -22.61 -20.51
N PHE A 293 24.28 -21.64 -19.73
CA PHE A 293 24.89 -21.26 -18.47
C PHE A 293 24.97 -22.41 -17.48
N ALA A 294 23.86 -23.17 -17.30
CA ALA A 294 23.82 -24.29 -16.38
C ALA A 294 24.79 -25.42 -16.84
N GLN A 295 24.85 -25.72 -18.15
CA GLN A 295 25.75 -26.71 -18.69
C GLN A 295 27.23 -26.35 -18.43
N ALA A 296 27.65 -25.16 -18.78
CA ALA A 296 29.02 -24.69 -18.55
C ALA A 296 29.41 -24.73 -17.07
N ARG A 297 28.48 -24.35 -16.18
CA ARG A 297 28.77 -24.34 -14.74
C ARG A 297 28.72 -25.74 -14.11
N GLY A 298 28.00 -26.67 -14.70
CA GLY A 298 27.87 -28.05 -14.24
C GLY A 298 29.05 -28.95 -14.62
N GLU A 299 29.87 -28.58 -15.60
CA GLU A 299 30.99 -29.40 -16.11
C GLU A 299 31.96 -29.80 -15.02
N GLY A 300 32.36 -28.91 -14.13
CA GLY A 300 33.34 -29.17 -13.08
C GLY A 300 32.91 -30.29 -12.08
N LYS A 301 31.61 -30.47 -11.91
CA LYS A 301 31.02 -31.55 -11.08
C LYS A 301 30.39 -32.67 -11.90
N LYS A 302 30.53 -32.64 -13.21
CA LYS A 302 29.91 -33.61 -14.16
C LYS A 302 28.38 -33.71 -13.98
N ILE A 303 27.71 -32.58 -13.72
CA ILE A 303 26.26 -32.54 -13.52
C ILE A 303 25.58 -32.63 -14.88
N THR A 304 24.61 -33.55 -15.00
CA THR A 304 23.77 -33.66 -16.19
C THR A 304 22.64 -32.61 -16.14
N ILE A 305 22.57 -31.73 -17.14
CA ILE A 305 21.49 -30.76 -17.29
C ILE A 305 20.46 -31.32 -18.29
N ALA A 306 19.26 -31.62 -17.81
CA ALA A 306 18.14 -32.07 -18.62
C ALA A 306 17.15 -30.90 -18.80
N ALA A 307 16.80 -30.57 -20.05
CA ALA A 307 15.84 -29.51 -20.36
C ALA A 307 14.56 -30.13 -20.92
N ASP A 308 13.42 -29.68 -20.41
CA ASP A 308 12.07 -30.06 -20.86
C ASP A 308 11.25 -28.77 -21.08
N ILE A 309 11.26 -28.29 -22.31
CA ILE A 309 10.71 -27.00 -22.70
C ILE A 309 9.48 -27.22 -23.59
N ALA A 310 8.34 -26.69 -23.15
CA ALA A 310 7.10 -26.81 -23.90
C ALA A 310 7.19 -26.12 -25.27
N GLU A 311 6.69 -26.78 -26.33
CA GLU A 311 6.82 -26.32 -27.73
C GLU A 311 6.20 -24.93 -27.97
N ASN A 312 5.13 -24.58 -27.25
CA ASN A 312 4.44 -23.30 -27.39
C ASN A 312 5.24 -22.08 -26.90
N ILE A 313 6.34 -22.29 -26.15
CA ILE A 313 7.24 -21.21 -25.69
C ILE A 313 8.08 -20.65 -26.85
N ARG A 314 8.38 -21.42 -27.87
CA ARG A 314 9.31 -21.04 -28.95
C ARG A 314 8.92 -19.76 -29.70
N TYR A 315 7.64 -19.45 -29.74
CA TYR A 315 7.12 -18.31 -30.49
C TYR A 315 6.53 -17.21 -29.59
N SER A 316 6.80 -17.29 -28.32
CA SER A 316 6.21 -16.38 -27.35
C SER A 316 7.07 -15.14 -27.17
N ARG A 317 6.61 -14.03 -27.74
CA ARG A 317 7.19 -12.70 -27.57
C ARG A 317 6.43 -11.98 -26.46
N VAL A 318 7.14 -11.48 -25.49
CA VAL A 318 6.57 -10.86 -24.28
C VAL A 318 7.22 -9.52 -23.98
N TYR A 319 6.50 -8.68 -23.25
CA TYR A 319 6.98 -7.42 -22.75
C TYR A 319 7.28 -7.55 -21.25
N GLY A 320 8.49 -7.22 -20.84
CA GLY A 320 8.96 -7.36 -19.47
C GLY A 320 10.46 -7.16 -19.34
N SER A 321 11.05 -7.63 -18.23
CA SER A 321 12.49 -7.44 -17.97
C SER A 321 13.29 -8.75 -18.11
N PRO A 322 13.93 -9.00 -19.27
CA PRO A 322 14.71 -10.20 -19.48
C PRO A 322 15.95 -10.26 -18.54
N ILE A 323 16.49 -9.12 -18.15
CA ILE A 323 17.65 -9.05 -17.25
C ILE A 323 17.27 -9.65 -15.89
N HIS A 324 16.13 -9.27 -15.32
CA HIS A 324 15.70 -9.78 -14.01
C HIS A 324 15.27 -11.26 -14.07
N VAL A 325 14.69 -11.70 -15.21
CA VAL A 325 14.41 -13.13 -15.43
C VAL A 325 15.71 -13.93 -15.43
N ARG A 326 16.75 -13.47 -16.16
CA ARG A 326 18.09 -14.11 -16.15
C ARG A 326 18.67 -14.17 -14.74
N GLN A 327 18.73 -13.05 -14.04
CA GLN A 327 19.29 -12.95 -12.69
C GLN A 327 18.62 -13.92 -11.72
N MET A 328 17.30 -13.98 -11.72
CA MET A 328 16.53 -14.89 -10.88
C MET A 328 16.83 -16.35 -11.21
N LEU A 329 16.77 -16.74 -12.50
CA LEU A 329 17.05 -18.12 -12.93
C LEU A 329 18.51 -18.52 -12.67
N GLU A 330 19.48 -17.62 -12.88
CA GLU A 330 20.90 -17.86 -12.58
C GLU A 330 21.12 -18.17 -11.09
N LYS A 331 20.47 -17.43 -10.18
CA LYS A 331 20.60 -17.66 -8.73
C LYS A 331 20.05 -19.04 -8.35
N ILE A 332 18.89 -19.44 -8.90
CA ILE A 332 18.31 -20.76 -8.63
C ILE A 332 19.17 -21.88 -9.24
N LEU A 333 19.57 -21.74 -10.51
CA LEU A 333 20.42 -22.74 -11.20
C LEU A 333 21.79 -22.87 -10.53
N THR A 334 22.39 -21.76 -10.11
CA THR A 334 23.64 -21.78 -9.35
C THR A 334 23.52 -22.60 -8.07
N ASN A 335 22.42 -22.41 -7.32
CA ASN A 335 22.15 -23.19 -6.10
C ASN A 335 21.95 -24.69 -6.43
N ALA A 336 21.15 -25.01 -7.45
CA ALA A 336 20.92 -26.41 -7.87
C ALA A 336 22.19 -27.12 -8.30
N ILE A 337 23.20 -26.41 -8.85
CA ILE A 337 24.50 -26.94 -9.22
C ILE A 337 25.46 -26.98 -8.02
N GLN A 338 25.51 -25.90 -7.25
CA GLN A 338 26.44 -25.74 -6.13
C GLN A 338 26.18 -26.78 -5.02
N TYR A 339 24.90 -27.00 -4.68
CA TYR A 339 24.48 -27.95 -3.64
C TYR A 339 24.16 -29.34 -4.18
N ASN A 340 24.53 -29.60 -5.44
CA ASN A 340 24.41 -30.94 -6.01
C ASN A 340 25.59 -31.82 -5.65
N ARG A 341 25.36 -33.10 -5.78
CA ARG A 341 26.41 -34.14 -5.68
C ARG A 341 27.22 -34.24 -6.98
N TYR A 342 28.42 -34.81 -6.90
CA TYR A 342 29.21 -35.15 -8.08
C TYR A 342 28.45 -36.14 -8.97
N GLU A 343 28.47 -35.97 -10.29
CA GLU A 343 27.68 -36.74 -11.28
C GLU A 343 26.15 -36.67 -11.01
N GLY A 344 25.67 -35.55 -10.42
CA GLY A 344 24.25 -35.31 -10.16
C GLY A 344 23.48 -34.91 -11.42
N MET A 345 22.22 -34.52 -11.19
CA MET A 345 21.31 -34.08 -12.26
C MET A 345 20.58 -32.80 -11.83
N VAL A 346 20.40 -31.88 -12.78
CA VAL A 346 19.49 -30.76 -12.68
C VAL A 346 18.53 -30.80 -13.85
N LYS A 347 17.24 -30.75 -13.57
CA LYS A 347 16.15 -30.72 -14.55
C LYS A 347 15.59 -29.32 -14.63
N PHE A 348 15.63 -28.72 -15.80
CA PHE A 348 15.05 -27.42 -16.06
C PHE A 348 13.80 -27.58 -16.94
N LYS A 349 12.62 -27.22 -16.39
CA LYS A 349 11.36 -27.29 -17.13
C LYS A 349 10.80 -25.89 -17.29
N ALA A 350 10.23 -25.61 -18.46
CA ALA A 350 9.51 -24.37 -18.71
C ALA A 350 8.20 -24.65 -19.44
N ARG A 351 7.12 -24.08 -18.94
CA ARG A 351 5.78 -24.20 -19.58
C ARG A 351 4.98 -22.92 -19.40
N ILE A 352 3.94 -22.76 -20.19
CA ILE A 352 2.90 -21.74 -19.99
C ILE A 352 1.86 -22.33 -19.04
N ALA A 353 1.75 -21.75 -17.83
CA ALA A 353 0.80 -22.18 -16.81
C ALA A 353 -0.60 -21.62 -17.07
N MET A 354 -0.67 -20.38 -17.57
CA MET A 354 -1.92 -19.69 -17.90
C MET A 354 -1.68 -18.73 -19.06
N GLU A 355 -2.66 -18.62 -19.96
CA GLU A 355 -2.59 -17.71 -21.10
C GLU A 355 -3.97 -17.14 -21.40
N ASN A 356 -4.04 -15.83 -21.65
CA ASN A 356 -5.22 -15.15 -22.17
C ASN A 356 -4.83 -14.20 -23.32
N VAL A 357 -5.74 -13.35 -23.77
CA VAL A 357 -5.48 -12.43 -24.90
C VAL A 357 -4.36 -11.43 -24.61
N ALA A 358 -4.26 -10.92 -23.37
CA ALA A 358 -3.36 -9.83 -22.98
C ALA A 358 -2.12 -10.32 -22.21
N ARG A 359 -2.23 -11.42 -21.46
CA ARG A 359 -1.21 -11.88 -20.52
C ARG A 359 -0.90 -13.36 -20.68
N VAL A 360 0.35 -13.71 -20.37
CA VAL A 360 0.83 -15.08 -20.29
C VAL A 360 1.59 -15.28 -18.97
N VAL A 361 1.35 -16.38 -18.29
CA VAL A 361 2.07 -16.77 -17.06
C VAL A 361 3.00 -17.93 -17.39
N TYR A 362 4.30 -17.71 -17.26
CA TYR A 362 5.29 -18.75 -17.37
C TYR A 362 5.49 -19.45 -16.04
N GLU A 363 5.70 -20.75 -16.09
CA GLU A 363 6.15 -21.55 -14.97
C GLU A 363 7.48 -22.19 -15.31
N PHE A 364 8.49 -21.91 -14.47
CA PHE A 364 9.80 -22.51 -14.50
C PHE A 364 9.95 -23.46 -13.32
N THR A 365 10.36 -24.70 -13.57
CA THR A 365 10.64 -25.67 -12.53
C THR A 365 12.09 -26.11 -12.63
N ILE A 366 12.87 -25.91 -11.58
CA ILE A 366 14.26 -26.36 -11.45
C ILE A 366 14.31 -27.42 -10.36
N GLU A 367 14.58 -28.65 -10.76
CA GLU A 367 14.64 -29.84 -9.90
C GLU A 367 16.09 -30.35 -9.86
N ASP A 368 16.66 -30.50 -8.67
CA ASP A 368 17.97 -31.11 -8.45
C ASP A 368 17.86 -32.37 -7.59
N ASN A 369 18.86 -33.27 -7.70
CA ASN A 369 19.00 -34.44 -6.87
C ASN A 369 20.14 -34.30 -5.86
N GLY A 370 20.41 -33.09 -5.41
CA GLY A 370 21.49 -32.74 -4.49
C GLY A 370 21.25 -33.13 -3.04
N VAL A 371 21.84 -32.35 -2.13
CA VAL A 371 21.79 -32.62 -0.68
C VAL A 371 20.42 -32.35 -0.05
N GLY A 372 19.57 -31.57 -0.71
CA GLY A 372 18.27 -31.16 -0.17
C GLY A 372 18.39 -30.32 1.11
N MET A 373 17.25 -30.02 1.72
CA MET A 373 17.14 -29.14 2.89
C MET A 373 16.29 -29.77 3.98
N GLU A 374 16.59 -29.44 5.24
CA GLU A 374 15.72 -29.77 6.38
C GLU A 374 14.42 -28.97 6.34
N PRO A 375 13.29 -29.52 6.79
CA PRO A 375 11.99 -28.82 6.76
C PRO A 375 12.01 -27.46 7.43
N GLU A 376 12.69 -27.36 8.59
CA GLU A 376 12.77 -26.12 9.36
C GLU A 376 13.52 -25.01 8.61
N PHE A 377 14.45 -25.36 7.71
CA PHE A 377 15.22 -24.41 6.91
C PHE A 377 14.40 -23.85 5.74
N ILE A 378 13.46 -24.62 5.19
CA ILE A 378 12.65 -24.22 4.03
C ILE A 378 11.85 -22.94 4.33
N ASP A 379 11.34 -22.79 5.55
CA ASP A 379 10.57 -21.61 5.97
C ASP A 379 11.41 -20.32 6.01
N HIS A 380 12.74 -20.46 6.14
CA HIS A 380 13.70 -19.36 6.29
C HIS A 380 14.60 -19.14 5.08
N ILE A 381 14.46 -19.91 4.00
CA ILE A 381 15.36 -19.88 2.83
C ILE A 381 15.39 -18.51 2.12
N PHE A 382 14.33 -17.71 2.27
CA PHE A 382 14.24 -16.37 1.67
C PHE A 382 14.68 -15.25 2.62
N GLU A 383 15.06 -15.55 3.85
CA GLU A 383 15.58 -14.56 4.79
C GLU A 383 17.04 -14.20 4.46
N PRO A 384 17.44 -12.93 4.61
CA PRO A 384 18.79 -12.49 4.30
C PRO A 384 19.85 -13.16 5.17
N PHE A 385 20.95 -13.61 4.55
CA PHE A 385 22.11 -14.23 5.21
C PHE A 385 21.82 -15.55 5.92
N VAL A 386 20.67 -16.17 5.70
CA VAL A 386 20.34 -17.46 6.27
C VAL A 386 20.95 -18.55 5.39
N GLN A 387 21.64 -19.50 6.02
CA GLN A 387 22.26 -20.67 5.40
C GLN A 387 22.03 -21.87 6.31
N GLU A 388 21.76 -23.04 5.70
CA GLU A 388 21.71 -24.26 6.48
C GLU A 388 23.14 -24.61 6.98
N ALA A 389 23.29 -24.84 8.29
CA ALA A 389 24.57 -25.24 8.86
C ALA A 389 25.04 -26.56 8.25
N MET A 390 25.99 -26.49 7.34
CA MET A 390 26.72 -27.67 6.85
C MET A 390 27.99 -27.81 7.66
N ASP A 391 28.45 -29.06 7.80
CA ASP A 391 29.69 -29.41 8.49
C ASP A 391 30.85 -28.48 8.08
N VAL A 392 31.67 -28.07 9.06
CA VAL A 392 32.80 -27.14 8.96
C VAL A 392 33.80 -27.44 7.82
N ARG A 393 33.61 -28.56 7.12
CA ARG A 393 34.44 -29.01 5.98
C ARG A 393 33.83 -28.77 4.61
N SER A 394 32.61 -28.24 4.51
CA SER A 394 32.00 -27.98 3.21
C SER A 394 32.53 -26.67 2.61
N SER A 395 33.22 -26.81 1.46
CA SER A 395 33.76 -25.69 0.66
C SER A 395 32.69 -24.85 -0.05
N TYR A 396 31.45 -24.86 0.45
CA TYR A 396 30.31 -24.14 -0.17
C TYR A 396 30.02 -22.84 0.58
N GLN A 397 30.81 -21.82 0.32
CA GLN A 397 30.50 -20.47 0.82
C GLN A 397 29.49 -19.78 -0.09
N GLY A 398 28.22 -19.75 0.32
CA GLY A 398 27.19 -18.88 -0.25
C GLY A 398 27.10 -17.57 0.49
N THR A 399 26.57 -16.51 -0.13
CA THR A 399 26.32 -15.21 0.55
C THR A 399 25.09 -15.24 1.46
N GLY A 400 24.18 -16.20 1.22
CA GLY A 400 22.87 -16.27 1.87
C GLY A 400 21.90 -15.18 1.38
N LEU A 401 22.26 -14.44 0.32
CA LEU A 401 21.41 -13.38 -0.26
C LEU A 401 20.72 -13.82 -1.56
N GLY A 402 21.20 -14.86 -2.22
CA GLY A 402 20.70 -15.26 -3.53
C GLY A 402 19.20 -15.52 -3.59
N MET A 403 18.64 -16.26 -2.63
CA MET A 403 17.21 -16.58 -2.59
C MET A 403 16.37 -15.36 -2.14
N THR A 404 16.89 -14.54 -1.25
CA THR A 404 16.26 -13.27 -0.87
C THR A 404 16.13 -12.32 -2.07
N ILE A 405 17.20 -12.18 -2.86
CA ILE A 405 17.20 -11.38 -4.09
C ILE A 405 16.21 -11.96 -5.11
N THR A 406 16.22 -13.29 -5.30
CA THR A 406 15.26 -14.00 -6.16
C THR A 406 13.82 -13.68 -5.77
N LYS A 407 13.49 -13.73 -4.48
CA LYS A 407 12.15 -13.40 -3.97
C LYS A 407 11.81 -11.93 -4.22
N SER A 408 12.73 -10.99 -3.94
CA SER A 408 12.53 -9.56 -4.17
C SER A 408 12.31 -9.23 -5.65
N ILE A 409 13.04 -9.85 -6.56
CA ILE A 409 12.84 -9.72 -8.02
C ILE A 409 11.44 -10.21 -8.41
N LEU A 410 11.04 -11.36 -7.90
CA LEU A 410 9.72 -11.93 -8.19
C LEU A 410 8.59 -11.06 -7.66
N ASP A 411 8.73 -10.49 -6.46
CA ASP A 411 7.75 -9.57 -5.89
C ASP A 411 7.60 -8.29 -6.74
N LEU A 412 8.70 -7.79 -7.33
CA LEU A 412 8.67 -6.67 -8.28
C LEU A 412 8.03 -7.02 -9.63
N MET A 413 8.05 -8.30 -10.02
CA MET A 413 7.49 -8.80 -11.28
C MET A 413 6.10 -9.43 -11.11
N ASP A 414 5.43 -9.25 -9.98
CA ASP A 414 4.17 -9.91 -9.63
C ASP A 414 4.23 -11.44 -9.74
N GLY A 415 5.43 -12.01 -9.56
CA GLY A 415 5.69 -13.44 -9.63
C GLY A 415 5.59 -14.14 -8.28
N ASN A 416 5.66 -15.47 -8.31
CA ASN A 416 5.67 -16.29 -7.10
C ASN A 416 6.71 -17.41 -7.21
N ILE A 417 7.23 -17.86 -6.05
CA ILE A 417 8.15 -19.00 -5.93
C ILE A 417 7.67 -19.96 -4.86
N ARG A 418 7.71 -21.25 -5.19
CA ARG A 418 7.47 -22.36 -4.27
C ARG A 418 8.71 -23.25 -4.21
N VAL A 419 9.01 -23.78 -3.04
CA VAL A 419 10.13 -24.66 -2.77
C VAL A 419 9.62 -25.95 -2.15
N GLU A 420 10.04 -27.08 -2.69
CA GLU A 420 9.83 -28.42 -2.14
C GLU A 420 11.19 -29.07 -2.02
N SER A 421 11.58 -29.52 -0.84
CA SER A 421 12.88 -30.16 -0.62
C SER A 421 12.80 -31.22 0.46
N ARG A 422 13.70 -32.17 0.36
CA ARG A 422 13.90 -33.22 1.37
C ARG A 422 15.36 -33.52 1.48
N LYS A 423 15.87 -33.61 2.70
CA LYS A 423 17.27 -33.93 2.98
C LYS A 423 17.71 -35.19 2.27
N ASN A 424 18.85 -35.14 1.57
CA ASN A 424 19.45 -36.19 0.75
C ASN A 424 18.64 -36.64 -0.49
N ALA A 425 17.53 -35.97 -0.79
CA ALA A 425 16.71 -36.29 -1.97
C ALA A 425 16.73 -35.19 -3.05
N GLY A 426 17.22 -33.96 -2.72
CA GLY A 426 17.28 -32.82 -3.60
C GLY A 426 16.20 -31.80 -3.34
N SER A 427 16.10 -30.81 -4.23
CA SER A 427 15.16 -29.72 -4.12
C SER A 427 14.44 -29.41 -5.44
N THR A 428 13.25 -28.88 -5.38
CA THR A 428 12.45 -28.42 -6.51
C THR A 428 12.01 -27.00 -6.25
N PHE A 429 12.43 -26.07 -7.11
CA PHE A 429 11.99 -24.70 -7.13
C PHE A 429 11.02 -24.50 -8.28
N THR A 430 9.83 -24.02 -8.00
CA THR A 430 8.80 -23.68 -8.99
C THR A 430 8.52 -22.20 -8.94
N VAL A 431 8.77 -21.51 -10.05
CA VAL A 431 8.60 -20.07 -10.20
C VAL A 431 7.51 -19.80 -11.22
N THR A 432 6.59 -18.88 -10.89
CA THR A 432 5.56 -18.40 -11.83
C THR A 432 5.68 -16.89 -12.00
N ILE A 433 5.70 -16.42 -13.27
CA ILE A 433 5.84 -15.00 -13.59
C ILE A 433 4.85 -14.61 -14.68
N PRO A 434 4.02 -13.57 -14.47
CA PRO A 434 3.15 -13.03 -15.48
C PRO A 434 3.89 -12.04 -16.40
N PHE A 435 3.57 -12.06 -17.70
CA PHE A 435 4.06 -11.11 -18.69
C PHE A 435 2.89 -10.61 -19.55
N GLU A 436 3.05 -9.41 -20.09
CA GLU A 436 2.17 -8.92 -21.14
C GLU A 436 2.57 -9.51 -22.49
N LYS A 437 1.59 -9.91 -23.27
CA LYS A 437 1.83 -10.43 -24.63
C LYS A 437 2.03 -9.28 -25.59
N VAL A 438 3.04 -9.39 -26.44
CA VAL A 438 3.18 -8.51 -27.59
C VAL A 438 2.25 -9.01 -28.71
N ALA A 439 1.40 -8.12 -29.25
CA ALA A 439 0.54 -8.46 -30.34
C ALA A 439 1.36 -9.00 -31.53
N ARG A 440 0.93 -10.14 -32.11
CA ARG A 440 1.57 -10.64 -33.33
C ARG A 440 1.28 -9.63 -34.44
N ASP A 441 2.33 -9.01 -34.98
CA ASP A 441 2.26 -8.47 -36.32
C ASP A 441 2.12 -9.64 -37.28
N GLU A 442 1.03 -9.70 -38.03
CA GLU A 442 0.72 -10.77 -39.02
C GLU A 442 1.75 -10.86 -40.17
N PHE A 443 2.87 -10.12 -40.11
CA PHE A 443 3.83 -9.96 -41.21
C PHE A 443 5.18 -10.66 -41.02
N GLU A 444 5.46 -11.37 -39.92
CA GLU A 444 6.73 -12.13 -39.80
C GLU A 444 6.62 -13.57 -40.32
N GLY A 445 6.26 -13.72 -41.58
CA GLY A 445 6.55 -14.91 -42.36
C GLY A 445 8.02 -14.88 -42.81
N ASN A 446 8.83 -15.85 -42.34
CA ASN A 446 10.17 -16.16 -42.81
C ASN A 446 11.29 -15.13 -42.63
N MET A 447 11.84 -15.01 -41.43
CA MET A 447 13.27 -14.76 -41.27
C MET A 447 13.89 -15.83 -40.34
N GLN A 448 14.46 -16.87 -40.94
CA GLN A 448 15.55 -17.62 -40.33
C GLN A 448 16.73 -16.63 -40.15
N LYS A 449 16.83 -16.00 -39.00
CA LYS A 449 18.10 -15.36 -38.59
C LYS A 449 19.05 -16.48 -38.19
N GLY A 450 19.88 -16.89 -39.16
CA GLY A 450 21.13 -17.55 -38.83
C GLY A 450 21.87 -16.65 -37.83
N THR A 451 22.27 -17.20 -36.71
CA THR A 451 23.20 -16.59 -35.75
C THR A 451 24.52 -16.33 -36.52
N VAL A 452 24.65 -15.13 -37.09
CA VAL A 452 25.94 -14.60 -37.51
C VAL A 452 26.66 -14.25 -36.22
N GLN A 453 27.54 -15.13 -35.77
CA GLN A 453 28.57 -14.72 -34.80
C GLN A 453 29.34 -13.57 -35.42
N PRO A 454 29.37 -12.39 -34.79
CA PRO A 454 30.16 -11.29 -35.33
C PRO A 454 31.65 -11.74 -35.36
N ASP A 455 32.28 -11.61 -36.50
CA ASP A 455 33.73 -11.81 -36.62
C ASP A 455 34.43 -10.69 -35.85
N VAL A 456 34.91 -11.02 -34.67
CA VAL A 456 35.64 -10.08 -33.78
C VAL A 456 37.15 -10.03 -34.09
N THR A 457 37.63 -10.77 -35.07
CA THR A 457 39.01 -10.72 -35.54
C THR A 457 39.27 -9.35 -36.20
N ASN A 458 40.01 -8.47 -35.56
CA ASN A 458 40.33 -7.07 -35.89
C ASN A 458 39.44 -5.99 -35.24
N MET A 459 38.66 -6.29 -34.25
CA MET A 459 38.00 -5.27 -33.45
C MET A 459 39.02 -4.44 -32.65
N ARG A 460 38.97 -3.11 -32.80
CA ARG A 460 39.70 -2.20 -31.92
C ARG A 460 38.81 -1.79 -30.77
N ILE A 461 39.23 -2.16 -29.56
CA ILE A 461 38.46 -1.82 -28.34
C ILE A 461 39.11 -0.57 -27.72
N LEU A 462 38.34 0.51 -27.57
CA LEU A 462 38.74 1.67 -26.79
C LEU A 462 38.36 1.41 -25.33
N LEU A 463 39.34 1.39 -24.44
CA LEU A 463 39.14 1.32 -23.01
C LEU A 463 39.44 2.68 -22.38
N ALA A 464 38.45 3.30 -21.73
CA ALA A 464 38.63 4.47 -20.88
C ALA A 464 38.59 4.00 -19.41
N GLU A 465 39.68 4.18 -18.68
CA GLU A 465 39.81 3.77 -17.28
C GLU A 465 40.55 4.87 -16.50
N ASP A 466 39.94 5.36 -15.45
CA ASP A 466 40.45 6.43 -14.60
C ASP A 466 41.26 5.91 -13.39
N ASN A 467 41.20 4.62 -13.10
CA ASN A 467 41.93 3.98 -12.02
C ASN A 467 43.23 3.34 -12.52
N ASP A 468 44.37 3.80 -11.99
CA ASP A 468 45.70 3.34 -12.38
C ASP A 468 45.92 1.83 -12.14
N ILE A 469 45.41 1.28 -11.04
CA ILE A 469 45.54 -0.16 -10.70
C ILE A 469 44.79 -1.01 -11.73
N ASN A 470 43.57 -0.62 -12.07
CA ASN A 470 42.76 -1.32 -13.06
C ASN A 470 43.39 -1.26 -14.45
N ARG A 471 43.99 -0.15 -14.78
CA ARG A 471 44.73 0.01 -16.02
C ARG A 471 45.93 -0.95 -16.11
N ASP A 472 46.72 -1.05 -15.04
CA ASP A 472 47.95 -1.88 -15.04
C ASP A 472 47.61 -3.41 -15.08
N VAL A 473 46.53 -3.83 -14.49
CA VAL A 473 46.03 -5.22 -14.59
C VAL A 473 45.57 -5.54 -16.01
N ARG A 474 44.99 -4.59 -16.75
CA ARG A 474 44.49 -4.79 -18.11
C ARG A 474 45.57 -4.69 -19.19
N ILE A 475 46.65 -3.94 -18.95
CA ILE A 475 47.82 -3.87 -19.83
C ILE A 475 48.57 -5.22 -19.93
N SER A 476 48.48 -6.06 -18.87
CA SER A 476 49.11 -7.39 -18.88
C SER A 476 48.32 -8.44 -19.70
N LEU A 477 47.13 -8.13 -20.20
CA LEU A 477 46.36 -8.94 -21.12
C LEU A 477 46.69 -8.48 -22.56
N ASN A 478 47.62 -9.17 -23.22
CA ASN A 478 48.05 -8.86 -24.59
C ASN A 478 46.88 -8.70 -25.55
N ASP A 479 46.91 -7.61 -26.35
CA ASP A 479 46.05 -7.23 -27.48
C ASP A 479 44.99 -6.13 -27.24
N ILE A 480 45.20 -5.23 -26.28
CA ILE A 480 44.33 -4.03 -26.12
C ILE A 480 45.13 -2.78 -26.44
N ILE A 481 44.66 -2.00 -27.42
CA ILE A 481 45.25 -0.64 -27.72
C ILE A 481 44.63 0.37 -26.73
N ILE A 482 45.42 0.87 -25.78
CA ILE A 482 45.00 1.88 -24.81
C ILE A 482 45.31 3.28 -25.39
N ILE A 483 44.29 4.12 -25.54
CA ILE A 483 44.42 5.52 -25.86
C ILE A 483 44.18 6.32 -24.57
N ARG A 484 45.20 7.06 -24.11
CA ARG A 484 45.13 7.95 -22.96
C ARG A 484 44.32 9.20 -23.33
N LEU A 485 43.16 9.39 -22.76
CA LEU A 485 42.47 10.68 -22.80
C LEU A 485 43.01 11.55 -21.65
N GLN A 486 43.90 12.50 -21.96
CA GLN A 486 44.18 13.63 -21.06
C GLN A 486 43.11 14.68 -21.32
N GLY A 487 42.20 14.84 -20.38
CA GLY A 487 41.21 15.89 -20.47
C GLY A 487 40.38 15.95 -19.20
N ASN A 488 40.48 17.06 -18.48
CA ASN A 488 39.54 17.45 -17.44
C ASN A 488 38.12 17.37 -18.01
N CYS A 489 37.32 16.46 -17.52
CA CYS A 489 35.90 16.55 -17.72
C CYS A 489 35.28 17.35 -16.57
N LEU A 490 34.59 18.41 -16.94
CA LEU A 490 33.70 19.24 -16.14
C LEU A 490 32.55 18.42 -15.58
#